data_f2dfed88f24e9bc0497111a5a56abec1
#
_entry.id   f2dfed88f24e9bc0497111a5a56abec1
#
_cell.length_a   1.000
_cell.length_b   1.000
_cell.length_c   1.000
_cell.angle_alpha   90.00
_cell.angle_beta   90.00
_cell.angle_gamma   90.00
#
_symmetry.space_group_name_H-M   'P 1'
#
loop_
_entity.id
_entity.type
_entity.pdbx_description
1 polymer ?
#
loop_
_entity_poly.entity_id
_entity_poly.type
_entity_poly.pdbx_seq_one_letter_code
_entity_poly.pdbx_strand_id
1 'polypeptide(L)'
;MLLLKLLYLLHNYYFITILDYDTLGHIVSASLQTMMLEKSRVIRRPEGEPTFNIFYQMLAGLDSQTKKELYLDNLNEPNLFLTPLQRMEDKSKASLAFQKIYNVAFKTLGIKSEEGSSIWSVLAAIYHLGVASVAKGNLNRTQFAKPQAAQKAAHCLGITLEDLTRNIFQVL
;
A
#
# COMPACT_ATOMS: atom_id res chain seq x y z
N MET A 1 18.25 7.86 -9.97
CA MET A 1 18.75 7.42 -8.63
C MET A 1 17.69 7.42 -7.53
N LEU A 2 16.67 8.29 -7.57
CA LEU A 2 15.59 8.30 -6.56
C LEU A 2 14.56 7.19 -6.79
N LEU A 3 14.23 6.90 -8.05
CA LEU A 3 13.30 5.79 -8.42
C LEU A 3 13.84 4.43 -7.97
N LEU A 4 15.14 4.19 -8.14
CA LEU A 4 15.82 2.99 -7.63
C LEU A 4 15.72 2.87 -6.10
N LYS A 5 15.71 3.98 -5.34
CA LYS A 5 15.52 3.95 -3.89
C LYS A 5 14.09 3.66 -3.49
N LEU A 6 13.08 4.12 -4.24
CA LEU A 6 11.68 3.79 -3.98
C LEU A 6 11.42 2.29 -4.19
N LEU A 7 12.06 1.72 -5.20
CA LEU A 7 11.95 0.30 -5.56
C LEU A 7 12.83 -0.60 -4.68
N TYR A 8 13.93 -0.10 -4.13
CA TYR A 8 14.77 -0.82 -3.17
C TYR A 8 14.08 -1.09 -1.82
N LEU A 9 13.00 -0.36 -1.54
CA LEU A 9 12.15 -0.57 -0.35
C LEU A 9 11.22 -1.80 -0.51
N LEU A 10 11.09 -2.34 -1.70
CA LEU A 10 10.36 -3.57 -1.99
C LEU A 10 11.36 -4.73 -2.08
N HIS A 11 11.87 -5.20 -0.96
CA HIS A 11 12.79 -6.33 -0.90
C HIS A 11 12.29 -7.52 -1.73
N ASN A 12 13.18 -8.06 -2.59
CA ASN A 12 13.01 -9.27 -3.39
C ASN A 12 12.17 -9.18 -4.68
N TYR A 13 12.15 -8.00 -5.33
CA TYR A 13 11.69 -7.91 -6.71
C TYR A 13 12.89 -7.74 -7.66
N TYR A 14 12.93 -8.50 -8.72
CA TYR A 14 13.88 -8.26 -9.80
C TYR A 14 13.28 -7.22 -10.75
N PHE A 15 13.92 -6.07 -10.82
CA PHE A 15 13.58 -5.02 -11.77
C PHE A 15 14.66 -4.93 -12.84
N ILE A 16 14.24 -4.88 -14.09
CA ILE A 16 15.10 -4.47 -15.18
C ILE A 16 14.82 -2.99 -15.39
N THR A 17 15.86 -2.16 -15.19
CA THR A 17 15.81 -0.75 -15.58
C THR A 17 16.47 -0.63 -16.94
N ILE A 18 15.69 -0.24 -17.95
CA ILE A 18 16.18 0.03 -19.30
C ILE A 18 16.37 1.54 -19.41
N LEU A 19 17.58 1.95 -19.79
CA LEU A 19 17.93 3.35 -20.00
C LEU A 19 18.23 3.56 -21.48
N ASP A 20 17.54 4.51 -22.09
CA ASP A 20 17.82 4.92 -23.47
C ASP A 20 18.71 6.15 -23.45
N TYR A 21 19.69 6.17 -24.34
CA TYR A 21 20.67 7.25 -24.49
C TYR A 21 20.56 7.90 -25.87
N ASP A 22 20.80 9.20 -25.92
CA ASP A 22 21.03 9.91 -27.19
C ASP A 22 22.42 9.63 -27.76
N THR A 23 22.68 10.16 -28.93
CA THR A 23 23.99 10.03 -29.62
C THR A 23 25.15 10.71 -28.89
N LEU A 24 24.86 11.56 -27.90
CA LEU A 24 25.81 12.25 -27.04
C LEU A 24 26.04 11.55 -25.70
N GLY A 25 25.31 10.44 -25.42
CA GLY A 25 25.43 9.69 -24.20
C GLY A 25 24.57 10.22 -23.03
N HIS A 26 23.61 11.11 -23.29
CA HIS A 26 22.65 11.55 -22.26
C HIS A 26 21.49 10.60 -22.16
N ILE A 27 20.99 10.36 -20.94
CA ILE A 27 19.78 9.57 -20.70
C ILE A 27 18.56 10.35 -21.19
N VAL A 28 17.83 9.80 -22.16
CA VAL A 28 16.61 10.41 -22.74
C VAL A 28 15.35 9.75 -22.24
N SER A 29 15.40 8.47 -21.85
CA SER A 29 14.26 7.78 -21.24
C SER A 29 14.72 6.71 -20.27
N ALA A 30 13.79 6.31 -19.38
CA ALA A 30 13.98 5.18 -18.48
C ALA A 30 12.68 4.40 -18.38
N SER A 31 12.73 3.08 -18.55
CA SER A 31 11.60 2.19 -18.32
C SER A 31 11.93 1.13 -17.28
N LEU A 32 10.90 0.70 -16.55
CA LEU A 32 11.03 -0.31 -15.51
C LEU A 32 10.17 -1.52 -15.88
N GLN A 33 10.80 -2.69 -15.90
CA GLN A 33 10.10 -3.96 -16.06
C GLN A 33 10.21 -4.76 -14.77
N THR A 34 9.07 -5.20 -14.25
CA THR A 34 9.01 -6.11 -13.11
C THR A 34 9.07 -7.55 -13.61
N MET A 35 10.11 -8.29 -13.23
CA MET A 35 10.31 -9.64 -13.71
C MET A 35 9.59 -10.70 -12.86
N MET A 36 9.56 -10.54 -11.54
CA MET A 36 8.94 -11.51 -10.64
C MET A 36 8.26 -10.76 -9.50
N LEU A 37 6.95 -10.97 -9.35
CA LEU A 37 6.21 -10.49 -8.20
C LEU A 37 6.24 -11.58 -7.11
N GLU A 38 6.91 -11.32 -5.98
CA GLU A 38 6.92 -12.25 -4.85
C GLU A 38 5.56 -12.26 -4.16
N LYS A 39 4.64 -13.08 -4.69
CA LYS A 39 3.28 -13.23 -4.13
C LYS A 39 3.29 -13.76 -2.71
N SER A 40 4.32 -14.53 -2.33
CA SER A 40 4.47 -15.09 -0.99
C SER A 40 4.48 -14.03 0.10
N ARG A 41 5.17 -12.90 -0.09
CA ARG A 41 5.24 -11.81 0.88
C ARG A 41 3.91 -11.05 1.04
N VAL A 42 3.09 -11.03 0.00
CA VAL A 42 1.74 -10.44 0.06
C VAL A 42 0.81 -11.33 0.89
N ILE A 43 0.96 -12.66 0.77
CA ILE A 43 0.09 -13.64 1.44
C ILE A 43 0.57 -13.89 2.88
N ARG A 44 1.87 -14.08 3.08
CA ARG A 44 2.46 -14.40 4.38
C ARG A 44 3.89 -13.88 4.46
N ARG A 45 4.15 -13.02 5.41
CA ARG A 45 5.50 -12.57 5.76
C ARG A 45 6.10 -13.46 6.84
N PRO A 46 7.43 -13.58 6.93
CA PRO A 46 8.10 -14.20 8.07
C PRO A 46 7.72 -13.51 9.38
N GLU A 47 7.67 -14.26 10.47
CA GLU A 47 7.38 -13.74 11.80
C GLU A 47 8.47 -12.73 12.22
N GLY A 48 8.04 -11.58 12.76
CA GLY A 48 8.94 -10.52 13.19
C GLY A 48 9.41 -9.56 12.10
N GLU A 49 9.19 -9.86 10.81
CA GLU A 49 9.51 -8.92 9.74
C GLU A 49 8.41 -7.89 9.51
N PRO A 50 8.76 -6.62 9.22
CA PRO A 50 7.78 -5.62 8.84
C PRO A 50 7.22 -5.93 7.44
N THR A 51 6.02 -5.45 7.16
CA THR A 51 5.48 -5.43 5.80
C THR A 51 6.11 -4.28 4.99
N PHE A 52 5.54 -3.94 3.85
CA PHE A 52 6.05 -2.87 2.99
C PHE A 52 6.13 -1.53 3.72
N ASN A 53 7.28 -0.89 3.67
CA ASN A 53 7.56 0.37 4.37
C ASN A 53 6.60 1.50 4.00
N ILE A 54 6.01 1.46 2.80
CA ILE A 54 5.06 2.47 2.33
C ILE A 54 3.86 2.64 3.28
N PHE A 55 3.37 1.57 3.91
CA PHE A 55 2.27 1.66 4.87
C PHE A 55 2.67 2.45 6.11
N TYR A 56 3.87 2.19 6.65
CA TYR A 56 4.36 2.92 7.82
C TYR A 56 4.64 4.39 7.50
N GLN A 57 5.17 4.66 6.31
CA GLN A 57 5.43 6.02 5.81
C GLN A 57 4.12 6.79 5.61
N MET A 58 3.12 6.17 4.99
CA MET A 58 1.78 6.72 4.83
C MET A 58 1.15 7.06 6.19
N LEU A 59 1.15 6.12 7.12
CA LEU A 59 0.57 6.31 8.45
C LEU A 59 1.29 7.37 9.28
N ALA A 60 2.60 7.56 9.08
CA ALA A 60 3.37 8.59 9.74
C ALA A 60 3.21 9.96 9.08
N GLY A 61 3.05 10.03 7.75
CA GLY A 61 3.19 11.24 6.96
C GLY A 61 1.90 11.91 6.50
N LEU A 62 0.78 11.18 6.40
CA LEU A 62 -0.51 11.77 6.06
C LEU A 62 -0.94 12.80 7.11
N ASP A 63 -1.55 13.89 6.66
CA ASP A 63 -2.17 14.88 7.54
C ASP A 63 -3.41 14.32 8.27
N SER A 64 -3.83 15.03 9.32
CA SER A 64 -4.92 14.57 10.18
C SER A 64 -6.27 14.52 9.48
N GLN A 65 -6.51 15.39 8.49
CA GLN A 65 -7.76 15.41 7.74
C GLN A 65 -7.85 14.19 6.82
N THR A 66 -6.82 13.95 6.02
CA THR A 66 -6.73 12.78 5.14
C THR A 66 -6.79 11.47 5.92
N LYS A 67 -6.17 11.39 7.11
CA LYS A 67 -6.29 10.22 7.99
C LYS A 67 -7.73 9.95 8.41
N LYS A 68 -8.51 10.98 8.74
CA LYS A 68 -9.93 10.83 9.10
C LYS A 68 -10.75 10.36 7.91
N GLU A 69 -10.55 10.95 6.73
CA GLU A 69 -11.25 10.58 5.50
C GLU A 69 -10.98 9.13 5.09
N LEU A 70 -9.77 8.64 5.35
CA LEU A 70 -9.36 7.27 5.08
C LEU A 70 -9.55 6.31 6.27
N TYR A 71 -10.16 6.77 7.37
CA TYR A 71 -10.37 6.00 8.61
C TYR A 71 -9.07 5.45 9.23
N LEU A 72 -7.97 6.20 9.10
CA LEU A 72 -6.64 5.83 9.61
C LEU A 72 -6.26 6.56 10.91
N ASP A 73 -7.20 7.22 11.55
CA ASP A 73 -7.02 7.99 12.79
C ASP A 73 -7.03 7.11 14.05
N ASN A 74 -7.70 5.95 13.99
CA ASN A 74 -7.79 4.98 15.10
C ASN A 74 -7.34 3.59 14.65
N LEU A 75 -6.08 3.23 14.93
CA LEU A 75 -5.41 2.02 14.45
C LEU A 75 -5.23 0.97 15.56
N ASN A 76 -6.15 0.90 16.51
CA ASN A 76 -6.04 0.00 17.67
C ASN A 76 -6.38 -1.47 17.37
N GLU A 77 -6.90 -1.77 16.19
CA GLU A 77 -7.29 -3.12 15.83
C GLU A 77 -6.12 -3.96 15.31
N PRO A 78 -6.03 -5.25 15.69
CA PRO A 78 -5.06 -6.15 15.12
C PRO A 78 -5.19 -6.21 13.60
N ASN A 79 -4.07 -6.13 12.89
CA ASN A 79 -4.00 -6.22 11.44
C ASN A 79 -3.16 -7.42 11.05
N LEU A 80 -3.74 -8.36 10.30
CA LEU A 80 -3.02 -9.56 9.83
C LEU A 80 -1.88 -9.23 8.86
N PHE A 81 -2.00 -8.10 8.19
CA PHE A 81 -1.06 -7.67 7.16
C PHE A 81 0.07 -6.80 7.71
N LEU A 82 -0.21 -5.94 8.71
CA LEU A 82 0.77 -5.02 9.29
C LEU A 82 1.22 -5.48 10.68
N THR A 83 2.52 -5.40 10.93
CA THR A 83 3.05 -5.49 12.30
C THR A 83 2.54 -4.30 13.09
N PRO A 84 2.27 -4.45 14.40
CA PRO A 84 1.83 -3.33 15.22
C PRO A 84 2.75 -2.11 15.04
N LEU A 85 2.14 -0.94 14.84
CA LEU A 85 2.82 0.33 14.61
C LEU A 85 3.77 0.74 15.76
N GLN A 86 3.61 0.15 16.93
CA GLN A 86 4.47 0.35 18.12
C GLN A 86 5.94 -0.02 17.88
N ARG A 87 6.23 -0.80 16.83
CA ARG A 87 7.60 -1.15 16.42
C ARG A 87 8.20 -0.18 15.37
N MET A 88 7.54 0.90 15.03
CA MET A 88 8.17 1.96 14.23
C MET A 88 9.17 2.70 15.10
N GLU A 89 10.43 2.34 14.98
CA GLU A 89 11.53 2.91 15.75
C GLU A 89 11.72 4.42 15.52
N ASP A 90 11.27 4.95 14.37
CA ASP A 90 11.44 6.36 14.03
C ASP A 90 10.30 6.90 13.15
N LYS A 91 9.25 7.42 13.82
CA LYS A 91 8.13 8.07 13.14
C LYS A 91 8.57 9.30 12.34
N SER A 92 9.61 9.99 12.77
CA SER A 92 10.10 11.21 12.11
C SER A 92 10.74 10.85 10.77
N LYS A 93 11.56 9.82 10.73
CA LYS A 93 12.15 9.31 9.47
C LYS A 93 11.08 8.81 8.49
N ALA A 94 10.07 8.10 8.99
CA ALA A 94 8.96 7.63 8.17
C ALA A 94 8.16 8.79 7.56
N SER A 95 7.87 9.84 8.34
CA SER A 95 7.21 11.04 7.88
C SER A 95 8.04 11.81 6.84
N LEU A 96 9.34 11.97 7.07
CA LEU A 96 10.25 12.59 6.09
C LEU A 96 10.34 11.78 4.79
N ALA A 97 10.34 10.45 4.88
CA ALA A 97 10.33 9.58 3.69
C ALA A 97 9.03 9.75 2.91
N PHE A 98 7.88 9.83 3.58
CA PHE A 98 6.60 10.12 2.96
C PHE A 98 6.61 11.47 2.23
N GLN A 99 7.10 12.54 2.86
CA GLN A 99 7.20 13.85 2.24
C GLN A 99 8.09 13.84 0.98
N LYS A 100 9.17 13.06 1.00
CA LYS A 100 10.02 12.88 -0.21
C LYS A 100 9.27 12.18 -1.34
N ILE A 101 8.43 11.17 -1.03
CA ILE A 101 7.60 10.50 -2.04
C ILE A 101 6.63 11.52 -2.65
N TYR A 102 5.90 12.23 -1.82
CA TYR A 102 4.86 13.17 -2.26
C TYR A 102 5.43 14.38 -3.00
N ASN A 103 6.45 15.03 -2.42
CA ASN A 103 6.97 16.29 -2.95
C ASN A 103 8.00 16.13 -4.07
N VAL A 104 8.70 15.01 -4.12
CA VAL A 104 9.80 14.81 -5.09
C VAL A 104 9.43 13.72 -6.09
N ALA A 105 9.13 12.49 -5.63
CA ALA A 105 8.93 11.38 -6.53
C ALA A 105 7.68 11.57 -7.40
N PHE A 106 6.55 11.97 -6.84
CA PHE A 106 5.31 12.20 -7.59
C PHE A 106 5.48 13.31 -8.62
N LYS A 107 6.12 14.43 -8.24
CA LYS A 107 6.40 15.54 -9.18
C LYS A 107 7.32 15.09 -10.30
N THR A 108 8.39 14.34 -9.99
CA THR A 108 9.34 13.85 -11.00
C THR A 108 8.69 12.87 -11.97
N LEU A 109 7.72 12.07 -11.49
CA LEU A 109 6.98 11.11 -12.31
C LEU A 109 5.77 11.73 -13.03
N GLY A 110 5.47 13.00 -12.79
CA GLY A 110 4.30 13.68 -13.36
C GLY A 110 2.96 13.19 -12.78
N ILE A 111 2.98 12.54 -11.59
CA ILE A 111 1.77 12.07 -10.91
C ILE A 111 1.02 13.29 -10.37
N LYS A 112 -0.23 13.44 -10.79
CA LYS A 112 -1.09 14.53 -10.35
C LYS A 112 -1.55 14.32 -8.92
N SER A 113 -2.00 15.39 -8.26
CA SER A 113 -2.49 15.35 -6.87
C SER A 113 -3.62 14.33 -6.68
N GLU A 114 -4.56 14.27 -7.61
CA GLU A 114 -5.71 13.36 -7.60
C GLU A 114 -5.27 11.88 -7.71
N GLU A 115 -4.30 11.60 -8.59
CA GLU A 115 -3.71 10.26 -8.74
C GLU A 115 -2.96 9.86 -7.47
N GLY A 116 -2.22 10.79 -6.86
CA GLY A 116 -1.56 10.58 -5.57
C GLY A 116 -2.56 10.26 -4.46
N SER A 117 -3.67 11.00 -4.38
CA SER A 117 -4.75 10.72 -3.41
C SER A 117 -5.35 9.34 -3.63
N SER A 118 -5.56 8.93 -4.88
CA SER A 118 -6.07 7.61 -5.23
C SER A 118 -5.11 6.48 -4.78
N ILE A 119 -3.80 6.69 -4.91
CA ILE A 119 -2.79 5.73 -4.42
C ILE A 119 -2.93 5.55 -2.89
N TRP A 120 -3.09 6.64 -2.13
CA TRP A 120 -3.26 6.55 -0.68
C TRP A 120 -4.57 5.89 -0.29
N SER A 121 -5.66 6.14 -1.04
CA SER A 121 -6.95 5.48 -0.84
C SER A 121 -6.87 3.97 -1.04
N VAL A 122 -6.18 3.51 -2.10
CA VAL A 122 -5.96 2.07 -2.34
C VAL A 122 -5.13 1.43 -1.22
N LEU A 123 -4.05 2.09 -0.76
CA LEU A 123 -3.23 1.58 0.34
C LEU A 123 -4.03 1.54 1.66
N ALA A 124 -4.88 2.53 1.92
CA ALA A 124 -5.79 2.53 3.07
C ALA A 124 -6.81 1.38 2.99
N ALA A 125 -7.36 1.11 1.80
CA ALA A 125 -8.24 -0.03 1.59
C ALA A 125 -7.55 -1.36 1.89
N ILE A 126 -6.31 -1.55 1.43
CA ILE A 126 -5.50 -2.74 1.75
C ILE A 126 -5.28 -2.86 3.26
N TYR A 127 -4.99 -1.75 3.95
CA TYR A 127 -4.89 -1.74 5.40
C TYR A 127 -6.17 -2.24 6.07
N HIS A 128 -7.32 -1.69 5.68
CA HIS A 128 -8.62 -2.08 6.24
C HIS A 128 -9.01 -3.52 5.91
N LEU A 129 -8.64 -4.05 4.75
CA LEU A 129 -8.81 -5.46 4.42
C LEU A 129 -7.99 -6.37 5.34
N GLY A 130 -6.78 -5.94 5.71
CA GLY A 130 -5.97 -6.65 6.71
C GLY A 130 -6.62 -6.69 8.11
N VAL A 131 -7.37 -5.65 8.48
CA VAL A 131 -8.17 -5.62 9.71
C VAL A 131 -9.45 -6.45 9.56
N ALA A 132 -10.12 -6.37 8.39
CA ALA A 132 -11.37 -7.08 8.12
C ALA A 132 -11.22 -8.59 8.27
N SER A 133 -10.07 -9.13 7.86
CA SER A 133 -9.78 -10.56 7.96
C SER A 133 -10.89 -11.43 7.33
N VAL A 134 -10.71 -12.73 7.34
CA VAL A 134 -11.63 -13.67 6.73
C VAL A 134 -11.95 -14.78 7.73
N ALA A 135 -13.23 -15.17 7.81
CA ALA A 135 -13.69 -16.26 8.65
C ALA A 135 -14.69 -17.15 7.90
N LYS A 136 -14.84 -18.38 8.36
CA LYS A 136 -15.92 -19.26 7.93
C LYS A 136 -17.20 -18.88 8.66
N GLY A 137 -18.21 -18.50 7.92
CA GLY A 137 -19.56 -18.24 8.42
C GLY A 137 -20.45 -19.48 8.41
N ASN A 138 -21.74 -19.25 8.58
CA ASN A 138 -22.77 -20.29 8.50
C ASN A 138 -22.71 -20.99 7.14
N LEU A 139 -23.02 -22.29 7.13
CA LEU A 139 -22.95 -23.14 5.93
C LEU A 139 -21.56 -23.21 5.28
N ASN A 140 -20.50 -23.01 6.07
CA ASN A 140 -19.11 -23.05 5.62
C ASN A 140 -18.73 -22.00 4.54
N ARG A 141 -19.56 -20.95 4.36
CA ARG A 141 -19.30 -19.86 3.43
C ARG A 141 -18.23 -18.92 4.00
N THR A 142 -17.31 -18.52 3.15
CA THR A 142 -16.28 -17.55 3.50
C THR A 142 -16.87 -16.14 3.56
N GLN A 143 -16.56 -15.39 4.60
CA GLN A 143 -17.03 -14.02 4.81
C GLN A 143 -16.00 -13.17 5.55
N PHE A 144 -16.17 -11.85 5.55
CA PHE A 144 -15.35 -10.98 6.39
C PHE A 144 -15.61 -11.24 7.88
N ALA A 145 -14.54 -11.41 8.64
CA ALA A 145 -14.62 -11.57 10.10
C ALA A 145 -15.09 -10.28 10.79
N LYS A 146 -14.68 -9.11 10.24
CA LYS A 146 -15.05 -7.78 10.72
C LYS A 146 -15.64 -6.94 9.57
N PRO A 147 -16.97 -7.00 9.36
CA PRO A 147 -17.65 -6.29 8.27
C PRO A 147 -17.46 -4.77 8.30
N GLN A 148 -17.32 -4.17 9.49
CA GLN A 148 -17.08 -2.73 9.62
C GLN A 148 -15.74 -2.30 9.00
N ALA A 149 -14.69 -3.11 9.16
CA ALA A 149 -13.41 -2.82 8.52
C ALA A 149 -13.50 -3.02 6.99
N ALA A 150 -14.23 -4.03 6.53
CA ALA A 150 -14.50 -4.21 5.10
C ALA A 150 -15.31 -3.04 4.51
N GLN A 151 -16.25 -2.46 5.28
CA GLN A 151 -16.98 -1.26 4.87
C GLN A 151 -16.05 -0.05 4.69
N LYS A 152 -15.07 0.13 5.58
CA LYS A 152 -14.04 1.18 5.43
C LYS A 152 -13.19 0.95 4.17
N ALA A 153 -12.81 -0.30 3.91
CA ALA A 153 -12.09 -0.64 2.68
C ALA A 153 -12.90 -0.32 1.42
N ALA A 154 -14.18 -0.71 1.40
CA ALA A 154 -15.08 -0.41 0.29
C ALA A 154 -15.21 1.10 0.06
N HIS A 155 -15.37 1.88 1.14
CA HIS A 155 -15.41 3.35 1.07
C HIS A 155 -14.13 3.93 0.44
N CYS A 156 -12.95 3.49 0.89
CA CYS A 156 -11.67 3.94 0.33
C CYS A 156 -11.51 3.59 -1.17
N LEU A 157 -12.15 2.52 -1.64
CA LEU A 157 -12.16 2.12 -3.05
C LEU A 157 -13.28 2.78 -3.87
N GLY A 158 -14.19 3.52 -3.23
CA GLY A 158 -15.33 4.13 -3.90
C GLY A 158 -16.37 3.11 -4.42
N ILE A 159 -16.50 1.95 -3.77
CA ILE A 159 -17.42 0.86 -4.14
C ILE A 159 -18.33 0.50 -2.95
N THR A 160 -19.38 -0.29 -3.21
CA THR A 160 -20.23 -0.80 -2.15
C THR A 160 -19.60 -2.00 -1.44
N LEU A 161 -19.98 -2.25 -0.17
CA LEU A 161 -19.55 -3.46 0.54
C LEU A 161 -20.04 -4.73 -0.15
N GLU A 162 -21.21 -4.67 -0.79
CA GLU A 162 -21.78 -5.80 -1.53
C GLU A 162 -20.90 -6.14 -2.74
N ASP A 163 -20.50 -5.13 -3.53
CA ASP A 163 -19.60 -5.33 -4.67
C ASP A 163 -18.25 -5.87 -4.24
N LEU A 164 -17.66 -5.31 -3.15
CA LEU A 164 -16.41 -5.80 -2.59
C LEU A 164 -16.54 -7.28 -2.17
N THR A 165 -17.61 -7.63 -1.47
CA THR A 165 -17.86 -8.99 -0.99
C THR A 165 -18.06 -9.97 -2.15
N ARG A 166 -18.85 -9.57 -3.14
CA ARG A 166 -19.10 -10.37 -4.34
C ARG A 166 -17.82 -10.66 -5.10
N ASN A 167 -16.99 -9.64 -5.35
CA ASN A 167 -15.75 -9.81 -6.10
C ASN A 167 -14.68 -10.61 -5.34
N ILE A 168 -14.67 -10.60 -4.02
CA ILE A 168 -13.70 -11.37 -3.23
C ILE A 168 -14.14 -12.83 -3.03
N PHE A 169 -15.42 -13.08 -2.78
CA PHE A 169 -15.89 -14.40 -2.33
C PHE A 169 -16.74 -15.18 -3.35
N GLN A 170 -17.18 -14.57 -4.45
CA GLN A 170 -18.03 -15.22 -5.45
C GLN A 170 -17.32 -15.50 -6.78
N VAL A 171 -16.07 -15.09 -6.93
CA VAL A 171 -15.24 -15.34 -8.13
C VAL A 171 -14.39 -16.61 -8.02
N LEU A 172 -14.61 -17.39 -6.95
CA LEU A 172 -13.94 -18.68 -6.72
C LEU A 172 -14.86 -19.85 -7.01
#